data_89492d02a8fdb75a7da80a71bdc51aa3
#
_entry.id   89492d02a8fdb75a7da80a71bdc51aa3
#
_cell.length_a   1.000
_cell.length_b   1.000
_cell.length_c   1.000
_cell.angle_alpha   90.00
_cell.angle_beta   90.00
_cell.angle_gamma   90.00
#
_symmetry.space_group_name_H-M   'P 1'
#
loop_
_entity.id
_entity.type
_entity.pdbx_description
1 polymer ?
#
loop_
_entity_poly.entity_id
_entity_poly.type
_entity_poly.pdbx_seq_one_letter_code
_entity_poly.pdbx_strand_id
1 'polypeptide(L)'
;SFNLPHVHLVDTAPRGVSRINADGIVHEGKEYPLDVLIYATGFQWMATSTFNMVQGEEGLKLSSKWKDEGTSTFLGIHTRGFPNLFLIAGPQGGGGSFNFTDAIDEHAEYVVWLLKTMKENGKNRVDVLEEPEAEYTEHCRMADLSTRPLRDCVSYYNGHGDAQPGSLAYYGGGQWHRFRKRAQETLEPVSYTHLRAHETNGY
;
A
#
# COMPACT_ATOMS: atom_id res chain seq x y z
N SER A 1 -19.91 -5.35 19.73
CA SER A 1 -19.59 -4.76 21.06
C SER A 1 -20.49 -3.58 21.38
N PHE A 2 -20.82 -2.69 20.43
CA PHE A 2 -21.61 -1.48 20.66
C PHE A 2 -23.08 -1.73 21.08
N ASN A 3 -23.58 -2.96 20.95
CA ASN A 3 -24.93 -3.33 21.39
C ASN A 3 -25.00 -3.72 22.89
N LEU A 4 -23.87 -3.70 23.59
CA LEU A 4 -23.85 -3.99 25.01
C LEU A 4 -24.28 -2.74 25.84
N PRO A 5 -25.08 -2.87 26.89
CA PRO A 5 -25.67 -1.74 27.61
C PRO A 5 -24.64 -0.84 28.32
N HIS A 6 -23.42 -1.33 28.53
CA HIS A 6 -22.32 -0.60 29.18
C HIS A 6 -21.27 -0.07 28.16
N VAL A 7 -21.52 -0.24 26.86
CA VAL A 7 -20.64 0.29 25.80
C VAL A 7 -21.33 1.47 25.14
N HIS A 8 -20.68 2.61 25.18
CA HIS A 8 -21.21 3.85 24.64
C HIS A 8 -20.34 4.35 23.49
N LEU A 9 -20.95 4.66 22.36
CA LEU A 9 -20.31 5.35 21.25
C LEU A 9 -20.61 6.85 21.39
N VAL A 10 -19.57 7.66 21.40
CA VAL A 10 -19.68 9.12 21.39
C VAL A 10 -19.07 9.63 20.09
N ASP A 11 -19.90 10.18 19.22
CA ASP A 11 -19.43 10.84 18.02
C ASP A 11 -18.79 12.18 18.39
N THR A 12 -17.53 12.36 18.05
CA THR A 12 -16.77 13.58 18.33
C THR A 12 -16.48 14.42 17.08
N ALA A 13 -17.02 14.00 15.93
CA ALA A 13 -16.85 14.73 14.68
C ALA A 13 -17.55 16.10 14.72
N PRO A 14 -17.06 17.10 13.97
CA PRO A 14 -15.82 17.09 13.20
C PRO A 14 -14.59 17.55 14.00
N ARG A 15 -14.75 17.97 15.27
CA ARG A 15 -13.71 18.68 16.03
C ARG A 15 -12.88 17.78 16.94
N GLY A 16 -13.27 16.50 17.10
CA GLY A 16 -12.66 15.60 18.07
C GLY A 16 -13.06 15.95 19.50
N VAL A 17 -12.37 15.37 20.49
CA VAL A 17 -12.56 15.70 21.91
C VAL A 17 -12.14 17.13 22.21
N SER A 18 -12.92 17.85 23.01
CA SER A 18 -12.68 19.24 23.30
C SER A 18 -11.47 19.43 24.25
N ARG A 19 -11.32 18.55 25.23
CA ARG A 19 -10.26 18.60 26.23
C ARG A 19 -10.11 17.24 26.93
N ILE A 20 -8.89 16.94 27.33
CA ILE A 20 -8.54 15.87 28.28
C ILE A 20 -8.10 16.53 29.58
N ASN A 21 -8.64 16.10 30.70
CA ASN A 21 -8.26 16.54 32.03
C ASN A 21 -7.75 15.37 32.88
N ALA A 22 -7.50 15.60 34.16
CA ALA A 22 -6.97 14.55 35.04
C ALA A 22 -7.98 13.42 35.30
N ASP A 23 -9.26 13.71 35.19
CA ASP A 23 -10.34 12.79 35.57
C ASP A 23 -11.01 12.13 34.34
N GLY A 24 -10.70 12.58 33.12
CA GLY A 24 -11.32 12.01 31.93
C GLY A 24 -11.29 12.89 30.69
N ILE A 25 -12.32 12.77 29.87
CA ILE A 25 -12.52 13.49 28.62
C ILE A 25 -13.67 14.46 28.73
N VAL A 26 -13.50 15.66 28.18
CA VAL A 26 -14.59 16.62 28.00
C VAL A 26 -14.92 16.76 26.53
N HIS A 27 -16.18 16.58 26.16
CA HIS A 27 -16.69 16.81 24.81
C HIS A 27 -18.01 17.56 24.88
N GLU A 28 -18.15 18.66 24.14
CA GLU A 28 -19.34 19.53 24.10
C GLU A 28 -19.86 19.94 25.49
N GLY A 29 -18.95 20.18 26.43
CA GLY A 29 -19.27 20.57 27.79
C GLY A 29 -19.66 19.42 28.72
N LYS A 30 -19.81 18.22 28.22
CA LYS A 30 -20.05 17.02 29.02
C LYS A 30 -18.73 16.36 29.40
N GLU A 31 -18.61 15.97 30.65
CA GLU A 31 -17.48 15.24 31.19
C GLU A 31 -17.73 13.74 31.20
N TYR A 32 -16.74 12.97 30.76
CA TYR A 32 -16.73 11.51 30.75
C TYR A 32 -15.59 11.03 31.64
N PRO A 33 -15.86 10.67 32.90
CA PRO A 33 -14.86 10.16 33.82
C PRO A 33 -14.27 8.84 33.30
N LEU A 34 -12.96 8.67 33.39
CA LEU A 34 -12.23 7.49 32.88
C LEU A 34 -11.13 7.09 33.85
N ASP A 35 -10.98 5.79 34.07
CA ASP A 35 -9.83 5.20 34.75
C ASP A 35 -8.66 4.97 33.77
N VAL A 36 -8.97 4.72 32.49
CA VAL A 36 -7.98 4.44 31.45
C VAL A 36 -8.39 5.11 30.14
N LEU A 37 -7.45 5.80 29.51
CA LEU A 37 -7.60 6.35 28.16
C LEU A 37 -6.66 5.65 27.20
N ILE A 38 -7.23 5.06 26.14
CA ILE A 38 -6.46 4.40 25.07
C ILE A 38 -6.52 5.26 23.82
N TYR A 39 -5.34 5.73 23.37
CA TYR A 39 -5.20 6.46 22.12
C TYR A 39 -5.08 5.47 20.95
N ALA A 40 -6.12 5.40 20.12
CA ALA A 40 -6.17 4.60 18.90
C ALA A 40 -6.39 5.52 17.69
N THR A 41 -5.53 6.53 17.53
CA THR A 41 -5.71 7.67 16.61
C THR A 41 -5.33 7.39 15.16
N GLY A 42 -4.93 6.14 14.84
CA GLY A 42 -4.59 5.71 13.49
C GLY A 42 -3.16 6.05 13.07
N PHE A 43 -2.86 5.81 11.79
CA PHE A 43 -1.54 6.00 11.20
C PHE A 43 -1.56 7.08 10.11
N GLN A 44 -0.42 7.73 9.92
CA GLN A 44 -0.13 8.58 8.76
C GLN A 44 0.69 7.77 7.75
N TRP A 45 0.03 6.92 7.00
CA TRP A 45 0.67 5.97 6.10
C TRP A 45 1.51 6.61 4.99
N MET A 46 0.96 7.61 4.29
CA MET A 46 1.63 8.25 3.15
C MET A 46 2.66 9.30 3.55
N ALA A 47 2.65 9.77 4.79
CA ALA A 47 3.58 10.76 5.32
C ALA A 47 4.81 10.15 5.98
N THR A 48 5.12 8.87 5.72
CA THR A 48 6.28 8.23 6.34
C THR A 48 7.58 8.82 5.81
N SER A 49 8.49 9.12 6.72
CA SER A 49 9.85 9.57 6.39
C SER A 49 10.59 8.56 5.47
N THR A 50 10.22 7.29 5.54
CA THR A 50 10.79 6.21 4.73
C THR A 50 10.66 6.50 3.24
N PHE A 51 9.49 6.90 2.74
CA PHE A 51 9.31 7.19 1.31
C PHE A 51 10.10 8.42 0.85
N ASN A 52 10.39 9.36 1.76
CA ASN A 52 11.25 10.50 1.46
C ASN A 52 12.74 10.12 1.35
N MET A 53 13.14 9.01 1.97
CA MET A 53 14.53 8.53 1.98
C MET A 53 14.84 7.64 0.79
N VAL A 54 13.82 7.03 0.17
CA VAL A 54 13.99 6.17 -1.01
C VAL A 54 14.21 7.03 -2.25
N GLN A 55 15.34 6.83 -2.89
CA GLN A 55 15.74 7.52 -4.11
C GLN A 55 15.98 6.51 -5.23
N GLY A 56 15.33 6.72 -6.35
CA GLY A 56 15.46 5.94 -7.56
C GLY A 56 16.43 6.56 -8.57
N GLU A 57 16.20 6.23 -9.84
CA GLU A 57 16.99 6.74 -10.96
C GLU A 57 16.86 8.26 -11.07
N GLU A 58 17.93 8.89 -11.60
CA GLU A 58 18.00 10.33 -11.82
C GLU A 58 17.66 11.19 -10.58
N GLY A 59 17.79 10.61 -9.39
CA GLY A 59 17.48 11.31 -8.15
C GLY A 59 15.99 11.39 -7.81
N LEU A 60 15.11 10.70 -8.51
CA LEU A 60 13.68 10.67 -8.27
C LEU A 60 13.39 10.14 -6.85
N LYS A 61 12.68 10.89 -6.03
CA LYS A 61 12.22 10.45 -4.72
C LYS A 61 10.89 9.71 -4.84
N LEU A 62 10.76 8.59 -4.13
CA LEU A 62 9.52 7.80 -4.13
C LEU A 62 8.31 8.62 -3.66
N SER A 63 8.50 9.43 -2.62
CA SER A 63 7.47 10.34 -2.13
C SER A 63 7.03 11.38 -3.17
N SER A 64 7.96 11.87 -4.01
CA SER A 64 7.63 12.83 -5.06
C SER A 64 6.83 12.16 -6.17
N LYS A 65 7.27 10.98 -6.66
CA LYS A 65 6.53 10.21 -7.66
C LYS A 65 5.08 9.98 -7.23
N TRP A 66 4.87 9.49 -6.02
CA TRP A 66 3.54 9.16 -5.54
C TRP A 66 2.69 10.36 -5.13
N LYS A 67 3.30 11.51 -4.85
CA LYS A 67 2.57 12.75 -4.59
C LYS A 67 1.94 13.31 -5.88
N ASP A 68 2.68 13.28 -6.97
CA ASP A 68 2.31 13.93 -8.22
C ASP A 68 1.39 13.04 -9.07
N GLU A 69 1.69 11.73 -9.13
CA GLU A 69 0.98 10.76 -9.99
C GLU A 69 -0.04 9.89 -9.21
N GLY A 70 -0.06 9.99 -7.88
CA GLY A 70 -0.71 9.03 -7.00
C GLY A 70 0.14 7.77 -6.85
N THR A 71 -0.26 6.89 -5.93
CA THR A 71 0.44 5.62 -5.75
C THR A 71 0.33 4.78 -7.01
N SER A 72 1.48 4.39 -7.56
CA SER A 72 1.59 3.51 -8.71
C SER A 72 2.60 2.41 -8.43
N THR A 73 2.15 1.16 -8.61
CA THR A 73 2.98 -0.04 -8.40
C THR A 73 2.60 -1.11 -9.43
N PHE A 74 3.47 -2.10 -9.55
CA PHE A 74 3.15 -3.38 -10.16
C PHE A 74 3.19 -4.47 -9.10
N LEU A 75 2.09 -5.19 -8.92
CA LEU A 75 1.86 -6.20 -7.88
C LEU A 75 1.95 -5.67 -6.44
N GLY A 76 1.99 -4.34 -6.21
CA GLY A 76 2.32 -3.76 -4.92
C GLY A 76 3.77 -4.00 -4.48
N ILE A 77 4.62 -4.51 -5.38
CA ILE A 77 6.01 -4.91 -5.10
C ILE A 77 7.00 -4.00 -5.82
N HIS A 78 6.74 -3.67 -7.08
CA HIS A 78 7.61 -2.85 -7.91
C HIS A 78 7.03 -1.46 -8.14
N THR A 79 7.88 -0.48 -8.33
CA THR A 79 7.50 0.85 -8.82
C THR A 79 8.57 1.37 -9.79
N ARG A 80 8.15 1.81 -10.96
CA ARG A 80 9.02 2.21 -12.06
C ARG A 80 9.96 3.35 -11.68
N GLY A 81 11.22 3.23 -12.09
CA GLY A 81 12.28 4.18 -11.77
C GLY A 81 13.00 3.87 -10.45
N PHE A 82 12.67 2.76 -9.80
CA PHE A 82 13.30 2.30 -8.57
C PHE A 82 13.78 0.85 -8.73
N PRO A 83 14.80 0.63 -9.56
CA PRO A 83 15.29 -0.71 -9.84
C PRO A 83 15.78 -1.41 -8.57
N ASN A 84 15.53 -2.72 -8.49
CA ASN A 84 15.85 -3.57 -7.35
C ASN A 84 15.19 -3.16 -6.02
N LEU A 85 14.20 -2.27 -6.07
CA LEU A 85 13.34 -1.98 -4.92
C LEU A 85 12.17 -2.97 -4.91
N PHE A 86 12.01 -3.65 -3.80
CA PHE A 86 10.89 -4.56 -3.54
C PHE A 86 10.11 -4.09 -2.32
N LEU A 87 8.86 -3.76 -2.52
CA LEU A 87 7.92 -3.39 -1.46
C LEU A 87 7.22 -4.66 -0.99
N ILE A 88 7.43 -5.05 0.27
CA ILE A 88 6.72 -6.17 0.85
C ILE A 88 5.53 -5.64 1.63
N ALA A 89 4.34 -6.13 1.28
CA ALA A 89 3.07 -5.61 1.80
C ALA A 89 2.93 -4.08 1.65
N GLY A 90 3.47 -3.56 0.54
CA GLY A 90 3.38 -2.15 0.19
C GLY A 90 1.98 -1.73 -0.29
N PRO A 91 1.84 -0.46 -0.68
CA PRO A 91 0.61 0.03 -1.30
C PRO A 91 0.20 -0.85 -2.48
N GLN A 92 -1.10 -1.07 -2.66
CA GLN A 92 -1.66 -1.91 -3.72
C GLN A 92 -1.22 -3.40 -3.68
N GLY A 93 -0.44 -3.81 -2.68
CA GLY A 93 0.06 -5.19 -2.51
C GLY A 93 -0.69 -6.02 -1.48
N GLY A 94 -1.68 -5.45 -0.82
CA GLY A 94 -2.47 -6.14 0.20
C GLY A 94 -3.95 -5.85 0.06
N GLY A 95 -4.79 -6.76 0.51
CA GLY A 95 -6.24 -6.60 0.53
C GLY A 95 -6.82 -6.71 1.93
N GLY A 96 -7.96 -6.05 2.17
CA GLY A 96 -8.70 -6.16 3.43
C GLY A 96 -9.43 -7.49 3.62
N SER A 97 -9.41 -8.38 2.63
CA SER A 97 -10.19 -9.61 2.60
C SER A 97 -9.40 -10.89 2.85
N PHE A 98 -8.08 -10.82 3.04
CA PHE A 98 -7.24 -11.98 3.32
C PHE A 98 -6.21 -11.71 4.41
N ASN A 99 -5.57 -12.77 4.89
CA ASN A 99 -4.58 -12.68 5.94
C ASN A 99 -3.34 -11.92 5.45
N PHE A 100 -2.95 -10.88 6.18
CA PHE A 100 -1.80 -10.04 5.82
C PHE A 100 -0.48 -10.81 5.79
N THR A 101 -0.31 -11.82 6.67
CA THR A 101 0.88 -12.68 6.67
C THR A 101 0.97 -13.55 5.44
N ASP A 102 -0.16 -14.06 4.91
CA ASP A 102 -0.18 -14.82 3.67
C ASP A 102 0.24 -13.94 2.47
N ALA A 103 -0.16 -12.65 2.47
CA ALA A 103 0.29 -11.71 1.46
C ALA A 103 1.82 -11.47 1.51
N ILE A 104 2.38 -11.39 2.70
CA ILE A 104 3.84 -11.24 2.88
C ILE A 104 4.57 -12.48 2.34
N ASP A 105 4.10 -13.67 2.64
CA ASP A 105 4.68 -14.92 2.14
C ASP A 105 4.63 -14.99 0.61
N GLU A 106 3.49 -14.67 0.02
CA GLU A 106 3.31 -14.62 -1.44
C GLU A 106 4.27 -13.61 -2.12
N HIS A 107 4.44 -12.44 -1.51
CA HIS A 107 5.40 -11.44 -1.99
C HIS A 107 6.84 -11.94 -1.88
N ALA A 108 7.19 -12.56 -0.75
CA ALA A 108 8.52 -13.09 -0.53
C ALA A 108 8.85 -14.22 -1.53
N GLU A 109 7.92 -15.15 -1.76
CA GLU A 109 8.08 -16.21 -2.76
C GLU A 109 8.30 -15.64 -4.17
N TYR A 110 7.52 -14.64 -4.56
CA TYR A 110 7.67 -13.96 -5.85
C TYR A 110 9.05 -13.31 -5.98
N VAL A 111 9.50 -12.57 -4.96
CA VAL A 111 10.82 -11.91 -4.97
C VAL A 111 11.94 -12.95 -5.03
N VAL A 112 11.86 -14.03 -4.26
CA VAL A 112 12.84 -15.12 -4.30
C VAL A 112 12.90 -15.78 -5.68
N TRP A 113 11.74 -16.06 -6.29
CA TRP A 113 11.66 -16.59 -7.65
C TRP A 113 12.31 -15.63 -8.65
N LEU A 114 12.00 -14.33 -8.58
CA LEU A 114 12.56 -13.31 -9.46
C LEU A 114 14.08 -13.22 -9.34
N LEU A 115 14.62 -13.18 -8.12
CA LEU A 115 16.06 -13.12 -7.87
C LEU A 115 16.80 -14.36 -8.39
N LYS A 116 16.20 -15.56 -8.27
CA LYS A 116 16.74 -16.79 -8.87
C LYS A 116 16.76 -16.68 -10.38
N THR A 117 15.66 -16.28 -11.00
CA THR A 117 15.55 -16.08 -12.45
C THR A 117 16.57 -15.06 -12.96
N MET A 118 16.76 -13.93 -12.26
CA MET A 118 17.77 -12.94 -12.60
C MET A 118 19.18 -13.55 -12.57
N LYS A 119 19.50 -14.27 -11.49
CA LYS A 119 20.82 -14.91 -11.34
C LYS A 119 21.08 -15.94 -12.44
N GLU A 120 20.12 -16.80 -12.76
CA GLU A 120 20.22 -17.81 -13.81
C GLU A 120 20.44 -17.20 -15.20
N ASN A 121 19.89 -16.01 -15.44
CA ASN A 121 20.05 -15.27 -16.70
C ASN A 121 21.19 -14.22 -16.67
N GLY A 122 22.04 -14.23 -15.66
CA GLY A 122 23.17 -13.29 -15.55
C GLY A 122 22.76 -11.83 -15.41
N LYS A 123 21.58 -11.57 -14.84
CA LYS A 123 21.03 -10.23 -14.65
C LYS A 123 21.17 -9.80 -13.18
N ASN A 124 21.49 -8.54 -12.96
CA ASN A 124 21.65 -7.97 -11.61
C ASN A 124 20.75 -6.78 -11.33
N ARG A 125 19.93 -6.41 -12.30
CA ARG A 125 19.04 -5.27 -12.19
C ARG A 125 17.68 -5.60 -12.80
N VAL A 126 16.63 -5.25 -12.10
CA VAL A 126 15.24 -5.36 -12.55
C VAL A 126 14.48 -4.08 -12.25
N ASP A 127 13.69 -3.63 -13.18
CA ASP A 127 12.73 -2.54 -13.02
C ASP A 127 11.44 -2.89 -13.76
N VAL A 128 10.31 -2.33 -13.34
CA VAL A 128 9.04 -2.53 -14.01
C VAL A 128 8.89 -1.56 -15.19
N LEU A 129 8.28 -2.04 -16.27
CA LEU A 129 7.93 -1.20 -17.41
C LEU A 129 6.71 -0.33 -17.09
N GLU A 130 6.55 0.75 -17.84
CA GLU A 130 5.47 1.73 -17.66
C GLU A 130 4.08 1.13 -17.86
N GLU A 131 3.90 0.37 -18.94
CA GLU A 131 2.61 -0.21 -19.30
C GLU A 131 2.06 -1.19 -18.25
N PRO A 132 2.82 -2.20 -17.75
CA PRO A 132 2.37 -3.08 -16.68
C PRO A 132 2.09 -2.37 -15.35
N GLU A 133 2.89 -1.36 -14.98
CA GLU A 133 2.64 -0.55 -13.80
C GLU A 133 1.32 0.21 -13.93
N ALA A 134 1.09 0.84 -15.09
CA ALA A 134 -0.12 1.58 -15.38
C ALA A 134 -1.36 0.68 -15.40
N GLU A 135 -1.29 -0.48 -16.09
CA GLU A 135 -2.37 -1.46 -16.15
C GLU A 135 -2.77 -1.95 -14.75
N TYR A 136 -1.77 -2.32 -13.94
CA TYR A 136 -2.03 -2.78 -12.58
C TYR A 136 -2.59 -1.68 -11.67
N THR A 137 -2.03 -0.47 -11.76
CA THR A 137 -2.50 0.68 -10.99
C THR A 137 -3.94 1.03 -11.33
N GLU A 138 -4.31 1.04 -12.62
CA GLU A 138 -5.68 1.30 -13.04
C GLU A 138 -6.62 0.19 -12.58
N HIS A 139 -6.18 -1.06 -12.63
CA HIS A 139 -6.95 -2.17 -12.08
C HIS A 139 -7.23 -1.98 -10.58
N CYS A 140 -6.25 -1.54 -9.79
CA CYS A 140 -6.44 -1.23 -8.38
C CYS A 140 -7.44 -0.08 -8.17
N ARG A 141 -7.37 0.98 -8.97
CA ARG A 141 -8.31 2.11 -8.91
C ARG A 141 -9.74 1.68 -9.20
N MET A 142 -9.92 0.86 -10.24
CA MET A 142 -11.25 0.36 -10.61
C MET A 142 -11.83 -0.59 -9.57
N ALA A 143 -11.00 -1.44 -8.95
CA ALA A 143 -11.41 -2.32 -7.86
C ALA A 143 -11.84 -1.54 -6.61
N ASP A 144 -11.12 -0.48 -6.27
CA ASP A 144 -11.44 0.41 -5.14
C ASP A 144 -12.78 1.13 -5.31
N LEU A 145 -13.14 1.51 -6.53
CA LEU A 145 -14.44 2.11 -6.83
C LEU A 145 -15.62 1.20 -6.48
N SER A 146 -15.41 -0.12 -6.40
CA SER A 146 -16.43 -1.10 -6.03
C SER A 146 -16.61 -1.26 -4.50
N THR A 147 -15.66 -0.78 -3.69
CA THR A 147 -15.66 -0.95 -2.23
C THR A 147 -16.24 0.25 -1.50
N ARG A 148 -17.52 0.50 -1.72
CA ARG A 148 -18.26 1.65 -1.16
C ARG A 148 -18.11 1.89 0.34
N PRO A 149 -18.04 0.87 1.25
CA PRO A 149 -18.00 1.13 2.68
C PRO A 149 -16.82 1.96 3.16
N LEU A 150 -15.68 1.89 2.46
CA LEU A 150 -14.48 2.65 2.83
C LEU A 150 -14.41 4.04 2.19
N ARG A 151 -15.22 4.30 1.15
CA ARG A 151 -15.25 5.61 0.48
C ARG A 151 -15.89 6.69 1.32
N ASP A 152 -16.86 6.30 2.15
CA ASP A 152 -17.62 7.23 2.99
C ASP A 152 -16.96 7.43 4.37
N CYS A 153 -15.85 6.74 4.63
CA CYS A 153 -15.09 6.85 5.87
C CYS A 153 -13.81 7.67 5.66
N VAL A 154 -13.49 8.54 6.60
CA VAL A 154 -12.18 9.16 6.67
C VAL A 154 -11.22 8.18 7.32
N SER A 155 -10.32 7.60 6.55
CA SER A 155 -9.38 6.58 7.04
C SER A 155 -8.03 6.68 6.34
N TYR A 156 -6.99 6.10 6.94
CA TYR A 156 -5.68 6.06 6.31
C TYR A 156 -5.64 5.19 5.02
N TYR A 157 -6.62 4.31 4.83
CA TYR A 157 -6.76 3.52 3.60
C TYR A 157 -7.13 4.37 2.39
N ASN A 158 -7.79 5.50 2.62
CA ASN A 158 -8.13 6.46 1.55
C ASN A 158 -7.47 7.82 1.74
N GLY A 159 -6.29 7.85 2.40
CA GLY A 159 -5.53 9.06 2.63
C GLY A 159 -6.28 10.12 3.43
N HIS A 160 -7.14 9.70 4.36
CA HIS A 160 -8.04 10.58 5.10
C HIS A 160 -9.02 11.36 4.20
N GLY A 161 -9.41 10.75 3.08
CA GLY A 161 -10.32 11.34 2.11
C GLY A 161 -9.63 12.09 0.95
N ASP A 162 -8.31 12.28 1.03
CA ASP A 162 -7.55 13.05 0.02
C ASP A 162 -6.84 12.15 -1.01
N ALA A 163 -6.72 10.85 -0.75
CA ALA A 163 -6.06 9.96 -1.67
C ALA A 163 -6.91 9.63 -2.90
N GLN A 164 -6.25 9.43 -4.02
CA GLN A 164 -6.88 8.88 -5.21
C GLN A 164 -7.36 7.44 -4.93
N PRO A 165 -8.50 7.01 -5.51
CA PRO A 165 -8.95 5.63 -5.42
C PRO A 165 -7.85 4.62 -5.79
N GLY A 166 -7.75 3.52 -5.06
CA GLY A 166 -6.74 2.48 -5.27
C GLY A 166 -5.34 2.84 -4.78
N SER A 167 -5.18 3.94 -4.05
CA SER A 167 -3.86 4.41 -3.60
C SER A 167 -3.24 3.52 -2.53
N LEU A 168 -4.03 2.96 -1.61
CA LEU A 168 -3.51 2.33 -0.40
C LEU A 168 -3.84 0.85 -0.27
N ALA A 169 -5.05 0.44 -0.59
CA ALA A 169 -5.49 -0.92 -0.43
C ALA A 169 -6.08 -1.47 -1.72
N TYR A 170 -5.82 -2.73 -1.96
CA TYR A 170 -6.38 -3.46 -3.07
C TYR A 170 -7.28 -4.57 -2.54
N TYR A 171 -8.56 -4.49 -2.85
CA TYR A 171 -9.56 -5.43 -2.34
C TYR A 171 -9.91 -6.57 -3.30
N GLY A 172 -9.32 -6.57 -4.48
CA GLY A 172 -9.61 -7.53 -5.54
C GLY A 172 -8.89 -8.89 -5.42
N GLY A 173 -8.83 -9.47 -4.24
CA GLY A 173 -8.08 -10.67 -3.82
C GLY A 173 -7.71 -11.74 -4.86
N GLY A 174 -8.58 -12.05 -5.81
CA GLY A 174 -8.26 -13.04 -6.87
C GLY A 174 -7.46 -12.49 -8.05
N GLN A 175 -7.37 -11.19 -8.22
CA GLN A 175 -6.74 -10.59 -9.40
C GLN A 175 -5.22 -10.51 -9.25
N TRP A 176 -4.72 -10.35 -8.02
CA TRP A 176 -3.29 -10.36 -7.74
C TRP A 176 -2.63 -11.66 -8.23
N HIS A 177 -3.23 -12.81 -7.97
CA HIS A 177 -2.75 -14.10 -8.46
C HIS A 177 -2.72 -14.18 -10.00
N ARG A 178 -3.68 -13.55 -10.68
CA ARG A 178 -3.70 -13.50 -12.15
C ARG A 178 -2.56 -12.66 -12.69
N PHE A 179 -2.31 -11.48 -12.12
CA PHE A 179 -1.19 -10.63 -12.51
C PHE A 179 0.15 -11.29 -12.19
N ARG A 180 0.30 -11.90 -11.01
CA ARG A 180 1.49 -12.64 -10.63
C ARG A 180 1.78 -13.78 -11.60
N LYS A 181 0.78 -14.61 -11.90
CA LYS A 181 0.90 -15.71 -12.85
C LYS A 181 1.32 -15.20 -14.23
N ARG A 182 0.68 -14.16 -14.74
CA ARG A 182 1.06 -13.51 -15.99
C ARG A 182 2.50 -13.00 -15.96
N ALA A 183 2.93 -12.35 -14.87
CA ALA A 183 4.30 -11.88 -14.72
C ALA A 183 5.31 -13.05 -14.75
N GLN A 184 4.99 -14.18 -14.10
CA GLN A 184 5.83 -15.37 -14.12
C GLN A 184 5.88 -16.04 -15.49
N GLU A 185 4.76 -16.13 -16.19
CA GLU A 185 4.68 -16.70 -17.54
C GLU A 185 5.43 -15.85 -18.58
N THR A 186 5.44 -14.53 -18.43
CA THR A 186 6.12 -13.62 -19.37
C THR A 186 7.62 -13.45 -19.11
N LEU A 187 8.09 -13.83 -17.93
CA LEU A 187 9.53 -13.87 -17.61
C LEU A 187 10.21 -15.19 -18.04
N GLU A 188 9.49 -16.16 -18.60
CA GLU A 188 10.11 -17.28 -19.31
C GLU A 188 10.90 -16.80 -20.56
N PRO A 189 11.97 -17.48 -20.98
CA PRO A 189 13.23 -16.89 -21.47
C PRO A 189 13.19 -16.05 -22.75
N VAL A 190 12.05 -15.62 -23.25
CA VAL A 190 11.98 -14.96 -24.58
C VAL A 190 11.46 -13.53 -24.59
N SER A 191 10.84 -13.01 -23.54
CA SER A 191 10.49 -11.57 -23.54
C SER A 191 10.25 -10.99 -22.14
N TYR A 192 11.08 -10.07 -21.75
CA TYR A 192 10.91 -9.18 -20.61
C TYR A 192 9.77 -8.17 -20.85
N THR A 193 8.51 -8.65 -20.96
CA THR A 193 7.40 -7.78 -21.34
C THR A 193 6.87 -6.93 -20.18
N HIS A 194 7.21 -7.23 -18.93
CA HIS A 194 6.74 -6.49 -17.76
C HIS A 194 7.85 -5.90 -16.89
N LEU A 195 9.07 -6.50 -16.98
CA LEU A 195 10.22 -6.05 -16.21
C LEU A 195 11.41 -5.82 -17.16
N ARG A 196 12.14 -4.73 -16.96
CA ARG A 196 13.39 -4.47 -17.64
C ARG A 196 14.54 -4.99 -16.77
N ALA A 197 15.29 -5.96 -17.29
CA ALA A 197 16.53 -6.42 -16.68
C ALA A 197 17.73 -5.99 -17.53
N HIS A 198 18.78 -5.52 -16.87
CA HIS A 198 20.03 -5.09 -17.51
C HIS A 198 21.14 -6.11 -17.29
N GLU A 199 21.99 -6.25 -18.28
CA GLU A 199 23.22 -7.06 -18.17
C GLU A 199 24.23 -6.40 -17.24
N THR A 200 25.03 -7.22 -16.58
CA THR A 200 26.23 -6.74 -15.89
C THR A 200 27.20 -6.22 -16.94
N ASN A 201 27.46 -4.92 -17.00
CA ASN A 201 28.69 -4.45 -17.60
C ASN A 201 29.80 -4.93 -16.67
N GLY A 202 30.56 -5.95 -17.13
CA GLY A 202 31.76 -6.40 -16.43
C GLY A 202 32.76 -5.26 -16.33
N TYR A 203 33.17 -4.98 -15.11
CA TYR A 203 34.46 -4.38 -14.81
C TYR A 203 35.39 -5.47 -14.33
#